data_5c1b1d2b7d9eefedef8d5bb920ba017f
#
_entry.id   5c1b1d2b7d9eefedef8d5bb920ba017f
#
_cell.length_a   1.000
_cell.length_b   1.000
_cell.length_c   1.000
_cell.angle_alpha   90.00
_cell.angle_beta   90.00
_cell.angle_gamma   90.00
#
_symmetry.space_group_name_H-M   'P 1'
#
loop_
_entity.id
_entity.type
_entity.pdbx_description
1 polymer ?
#
loop_
_entity_poly.entity_id
_entity_poly.type
_entity_poly.pdbx_seq_one_letter_code
_entity_poly.pdbx_strand_id
1 'polypeptide(L)'
;MGLSLRSANENERYLVAKKGHPLRGFFEDFSSALMGDELGREIAVIALPAIVALAADPLASLVDTAFIGQIGPVEQGAVGVSISIFNLVSKMFNLPLLNVTTSFVAEDASDKEILSGVTEVPLEPTSPTSATLLFMEGNGEQEGLNLQSKSPEKPLLPSVSSALVLGSVLGLVEALALGFLAGPILTIMGVGSKSPMHLPAVQYLAWRAIGAPAVVVALTIQGVFRGFKDTKTPLYANLWGNLVNIVLDPILMFALRFGVSGAAVATVLAQYIILGLLLWKLSQKVTLLPSHFSDLRFNHFLKSGGYLLGRTIAVLFVMTLATSMAARQGPISMAGHQICMQIWLAASLLSDSLALAGQAIIASAFAKQQYKRVKEASFRVLQIGLLFGIFMALLLGLGMPAVSRLFSADAGVLLVMSNLIPFVAATQPINSLAFVFDGLHYGASDFAYAAYSMMLLSVPSAAFLLIFPHIWGLMAVWVGLTLFMSLRLTVGIWRVGTAAGPWEFLRDNTEFDEPA
;
A
#
# COMPACT_ATOMS: atom_id res chain seq x y z
N MET A 1 -54.03 11.85 31.09
CA MET A 1 -52.66 11.39 31.41
C MET A 1 -52.24 10.11 30.67
N GLY A 2 -53.11 9.46 29.93
CA GLY A 2 -52.81 8.24 29.16
C GLY A 2 -52.43 8.41 27.71
N LEU A 3 -52.63 9.59 27.10
CA LEU A 3 -52.34 9.88 25.70
C LEU A 3 -50.91 10.40 25.44
N SER A 4 -50.26 10.97 26.47
CA SER A 4 -48.88 11.50 26.34
C SER A 4 -47.80 10.41 26.43
N LEU A 5 -48.06 9.32 27.13
CA LEU A 5 -47.12 8.20 27.27
C LEU A 5 -47.10 7.26 26.04
N ARG A 6 -48.17 7.22 25.25
CA ARG A 6 -48.24 6.44 24.01
C ARG A 6 -47.44 7.12 22.88
N SER A 7 -47.50 8.46 22.77
CA SER A 7 -46.77 9.21 21.73
C SER A 7 -45.27 9.22 21.98
N ALA A 8 -44.82 9.24 23.24
CA ALA A 8 -43.39 9.15 23.59
C ALA A 8 -42.82 7.75 23.24
N ASN A 9 -43.59 6.70 23.50
CA ASN A 9 -43.17 5.32 23.22
C ASN A 9 -43.20 4.98 21.71
N GLU A 10 -44.09 5.60 20.94
CA GLU A 10 -44.10 5.51 19.48
C GLU A 10 -42.99 6.31 18.84
N ASN A 11 -42.69 7.51 19.35
CA ASN A 11 -41.54 8.27 18.90
C ASN A 11 -40.20 7.61 19.25
N GLU A 12 -40.02 7.00 20.43
CA GLU A 12 -38.85 6.19 20.75
C GLU A 12 -38.74 4.95 19.85
N ARG A 13 -39.87 4.26 19.55
CA ARG A 13 -39.86 3.16 18.59
C ARG A 13 -39.58 3.61 17.15
N TYR A 14 -40.02 4.79 16.74
CA TYR A 14 -39.67 5.40 15.44
C TYR A 14 -38.20 5.81 15.39
N LEU A 15 -37.62 6.35 16.48
CA LEU A 15 -36.23 6.68 16.60
C LEU A 15 -35.33 5.43 16.66
N VAL A 16 -35.78 4.34 17.29
CA VAL A 16 -35.05 3.06 17.30
C VAL A 16 -35.16 2.34 15.96
N ALA A 17 -36.27 2.47 15.23
CA ALA A 17 -36.44 1.91 13.88
C ALA A 17 -35.61 2.66 12.81
N LYS A 18 -35.18 3.89 13.06
CA LYS A 18 -34.33 4.69 12.16
C LYS A 18 -32.83 4.47 12.36
N LYS A 19 -32.39 3.74 13.38
CA LYS A 19 -30.99 3.32 13.55
C LYS A 19 -30.69 2.13 12.63
N GLY A 20 -30.49 2.43 11.34
CA GLY A 20 -30.04 1.44 10.37
C GLY A 20 -28.66 0.89 10.76
N HIS A 21 -28.42 -0.40 10.54
CA HIS A 21 -27.11 -1.01 10.76
C HIS A 21 -26.05 -0.26 9.92
N PRO A 22 -24.87 0.11 10.48
CA PRO A 22 -23.85 0.88 9.78
C PRO A 22 -23.48 0.35 8.39
N LEU A 23 -23.52 -0.98 8.20
CA LEU A 23 -23.21 -1.65 6.92
C LEU A 23 -24.41 -1.75 5.96
N ARG A 24 -25.59 -1.20 6.30
CA ARG A 24 -26.77 -1.28 5.45
C ARG A 24 -26.53 -0.70 4.07
N GLY A 25 -25.85 0.45 3.98
CA GLY A 25 -25.49 1.09 2.71
C GLY A 25 -24.60 0.25 1.79
N PHE A 26 -23.85 -0.72 2.32
CA PHE A 26 -23.08 -1.66 1.50
C PHE A 26 -23.97 -2.57 0.65
N PHE A 27 -25.15 -2.96 1.18
CA PHE A 27 -26.07 -3.88 0.51
C PHE A 27 -27.16 -3.18 -0.31
N GLU A 28 -27.41 -1.88 -0.08
CA GLU A 28 -28.55 -1.18 -0.66
C GLU A 28 -28.37 -0.78 -2.12
N ASP A 29 -27.14 -0.55 -2.59
CA ASP A 29 -26.92 0.00 -3.93
C ASP A 29 -25.69 -0.58 -4.65
N PHE A 30 -25.77 -1.86 -5.01
CA PHE A 30 -24.75 -2.48 -5.88
C PHE A 30 -24.79 -1.97 -7.33
N SER A 31 -25.88 -1.35 -7.77
CA SER A 31 -26.00 -0.80 -9.12
C SER A 31 -25.05 0.37 -9.32
N SER A 32 -24.78 1.10 -8.25
CA SER A 32 -23.85 2.22 -8.25
C SER A 32 -22.37 1.81 -8.27
N ALA A 33 -22.04 0.57 -7.93
CA ALA A 33 -20.64 0.11 -7.77
C ALA A 33 -19.78 0.35 -9.02
N LEU A 34 -20.33 0.13 -10.21
CA LEU A 34 -19.64 0.30 -11.50
C LEU A 34 -20.11 1.55 -12.27
N MET A 35 -20.84 2.45 -11.64
CA MET A 35 -21.24 3.70 -12.28
C MET A 35 -20.04 4.57 -12.61
N GLY A 36 -20.04 5.15 -13.80
CA GLY A 36 -19.02 6.11 -14.26
C GLY A 36 -19.22 7.53 -13.73
N ASP A 37 -19.76 7.66 -12.51
CA ASP A 37 -19.92 8.93 -11.80
C ASP A 37 -18.55 9.50 -11.36
N GLU A 38 -18.56 10.67 -10.72
CA GLU A 38 -17.34 11.36 -10.30
C GLU A 38 -16.47 10.48 -9.39
N LEU A 39 -17.07 9.80 -8.39
CA LEU A 39 -16.37 8.94 -7.45
C LEU A 39 -15.82 7.67 -8.13
N GLY A 40 -16.61 7.02 -9.00
CA GLY A 40 -16.16 5.86 -9.77
C GLY A 40 -14.99 6.20 -10.69
N ARG A 41 -15.03 7.38 -11.32
CA ARG A 41 -13.93 7.91 -12.13
C ARG A 41 -12.69 8.23 -11.29
N GLU A 42 -12.86 8.84 -10.10
CA GLU A 42 -11.73 9.11 -9.18
C GLU A 42 -11.04 7.82 -8.76
N ILE A 43 -11.80 6.80 -8.35
CA ILE A 43 -11.27 5.47 -8.00
C ILE A 43 -10.50 4.86 -9.18
N ALA A 44 -11.06 4.87 -10.39
CA ALA A 44 -10.43 4.30 -11.58
C ALA A 44 -9.14 5.04 -11.97
N VAL A 45 -9.11 6.37 -11.90
CA VAL A 45 -7.94 7.19 -12.22
C VAL A 45 -6.77 6.90 -11.29
N ILE A 46 -7.03 6.53 -10.03
CA ILE A 46 -5.99 6.17 -9.05
C ILE A 46 -5.63 4.69 -9.17
N ALA A 47 -6.62 3.79 -9.23
CA ALA A 47 -6.40 2.35 -9.20
C ALA A 47 -5.76 1.79 -10.48
N LEU A 48 -6.19 2.22 -11.67
CA LEU A 48 -5.69 1.66 -12.93
C LEU A 48 -4.18 1.89 -13.15
N PRO A 49 -3.63 3.11 -12.96
CA PRO A 49 -2.18 3.28 -13.02
C PRO A 49 -1.43 2.53 -11.92
N ALA A 50 -2.04 2.40 -10.73
CA ALA A 50 -1.44 1.65 -9.62
C ALA A 50 -1.32 0.14 -9.95
N ILE A 51 -2.30 -0.47 -10.63
CA ILE A 51 -2.22 -1.86 -11.11
C ILE A 51 -0.98 -2.06 -11.98
N VAL A 52 -0.78 -1.18 -12.97
CA VAL A 52 0.36 -1.28 -13.89
C VAL A 52 1.69 -1.04 -13.15
N ALA A 53 1.71 -0.07 -12.23
CA ALA A 53 2.89 0.22 -11.43
C ALA A 53 3.29 -0.97 -10.54
N LEU A 54 2.33 -1.63 -9.89
CA LEU A 54 2.58 -2.79 -9.02
C LEU A 54 2.97 -4.04 -9.80
N ALA A 55 2.55 -4.18 -11.07
CA ALA A 55 2.94 -5.28 -11.93
C ALA A 55 4.32 -5.10 -12.58
N ALA A 56 4.81 -3.87 -12.71
CA ALA A 56 6.05 -3.57 -13.43
C ALA A 56 7.29 -4.20 -12.77
N ASP A 57 7.42 -4.11 -11.46
CA ASP A 57 8.58 -4.63 -10.72
C ASP A 57 8.69 -6.17 -10.76
N PRO A 58 7.61 -6.96 -10.55
CA PRO A 58 7.64 -8.40 -10.75
C PRO A 58 8.02 -8.81 -12.16
N LEU A 59 7.53 -8.09 -13.19
CA LEU A 59 7.87 -8.38 -14.58
C LEU A 59 9.34 -8.11 -14.87
N ALA A 60 9.89 -7.00 -14.43
CA ALA A 60 11.33 -6.69 -14.54
C ALA A 60 12.18 -7.75 -13.85
N SER A 61 11.81 -8.15 -12.63
CA SER A 61 12.51 -9.20 -11.88
C SER A 61 12.52 -10.56 -12.58
N LEU A 62 11.49 -10.89 -13.37
CA LEU A 62 11.49 -12.11 -14.21
C LEU A 62 12.53 -12.02 -15.32
N VAL A 63 12.66 -10.86 -15.97
CA VAL A 63 13.67 -10.62 -17.01
C VAL A 63 15.09 -10.71 -16.45
N ASP A 64 15.36 -10.06 -15.31
CA ASP A 64 16.64 -10.14 -14.62
C ASP A 64 17.01 -11.59 -14.29
N THR A 65 16.04 -12.35 -13.76
CA THR A 65 16.23 -13.76 -13.43
C THR A 65 16.56 -14.60 -14.67
N ALA A 66 15.96 -14.29 -15.81
CA ALA A 66 16.24 -14.98 -17.07
C ALA A 66 17.67 -14.69 -17.56
N PHE A 67 18.15 -13.44 -17.47
CA PHE A 67 19.53 -13.10 -17.81
C PHE A 67 20.55 -13.76 -16.88
N ILE A 68 20.30 -13.75 -15.57
CA ILE A 68 21.17 -14.39 -14.58
C ILE A 68 21.24 -15.89 -14.80
N GLY A 69 20.12 -16.54 -15.17
CA GLY A 69 20.07 -17.95 -15.51
C GLY A 69 20.99 -18.36 -16.67
N GLN A 70 21.34 -17.42 -17.57
CA GLN A 70 22.31 -17.66 -18.66
C GLN A 70 23.77 -17.67 -18.18
N ILE A 71 24.08 -17.12 -17.00
CA ILE A 71 25.45 -17.16 -16.46
C ILE A 71 25.73 -18.56 -15.90
N GLY A 72 24.82 -19.08 -15.07
CA GLY A 72 24.96 -20.39 -14.48
C GLY A 72 24.02 -20.64 -13.30
N PRO A 73 23.82 -21.93 -12.92
CA PRO A 73 22.89 -22.29 -11.85
C PRO A 73 23.38 -21.87 -10.45
N VAL A 74 24.68 -21.74 -10.24
CA VAL A 74 25.26 -21.30 -8.98
C VAL A 74 24.97 -19.82 -8.77
N GLU A 75 25.16 -19.00 -9.79
CA GLU A 75 24.90 -17.58 -9.80
C GLU A 75 23.40 -17.29 -9.67
N GLN A 76 22.57 -18.03 -10.38
CA GLN A 76 21.12 -17.90 -10.30
C GLN A 76 20.62 -18.23 -8.89
N GLY A 77 21.11 -19.31 -8.29
CA GLY A 77 20.77 -19.66 -6.90
C GLY A 77 21.25 -18.61 -5.89
N ALA A 78 22.46 -18.11 -6.06
CA ALA A 78 23.04 -17.07 -5.21
C ALA A 78 22.22 -15.78 -5.26
N VAL A 79 21.82 -15.33 -6.45
CA VAL A 79 21.00 -14.12 -6.65
C VAL A 79 19.60 -14.34 -6.09
N GLY A 80 18.98 -15.49 -6.31
CA GLY A 80 17.65 -15.81 -5.78
C GLY A 80 17.58 -15.70 -4.24
N VAL A 81 18.56 -16.26 -3.54
CA VAL A 81 18.66 -16.13 -2.07
C VAL A 81 18.91 -14.68 -1.67
N SER A 82 19.78 -13.97 -2.38
CA SER A 82 20.10 -12.56 -2.11
C SER A 82 18.91 -11.64 -2.28
N ILE A 83 18.13 -11.81 -3.35
CA ILE A 83 16.88 -11.07 -3.58
C ILE A 83 15.87 -11.35 -2.46
N SER A 84 15.76 -12.60 -2.02
CA SER A 84 14.86 -12.98 -0.92
C SER A 84 15.23 -12.27 0.38
N ILE A 85 16.53 -12.21 0.72
CA ILE A 85 17.03 -11.50 1.90
C ILE A 85 16.76 -10.01 1.78
N PHE A 86 17.13 -9.40 0.64
CA PHE A 86 16.91 -7.98 0.39
C PHE A 86 15.43 -7.62 0.54
N ASN A 87 14.55 -8.37 -0.12
CA ASN A 87 13.11 -8.13 -0.08
C ASN A 87 12.52 -8.31 1.33
N LEU A 88 13.01 -9.27 2.12
CA LEU A 88 12.55 -9.47 3.50
C LEU A 88 12.88 -8.24 4.36
N VAL A 89 14.13 -7.79 4.32
CA VAL A 89 14.59 -6.63 5.10
C VAL A 89 13.88 -5.35 4.63
N SER A 90 13.86 -5.10 3.32
CA SER A 90 13.23 -3.92 2.74
C SER A 90 11.73 -3.84 3.02
N LYS A 91 10.98 -4.93 2.87
CA LYS A 91 9.52 -4.93 3.10
C LYS A 91 9.16 -4.63 4.55
N MET A 92 9.98 -5.05 5.51
CA MET A 92 9.71 -4.75 6.93
C MET A 92 9.62 -3.26 7.21
N PHE A 93 10.47 -2.43 6.59
CA PHE A 93 10.55 -1.00 6.85
C PHE A 93 9.78 -0.17 5.82
N ASN A 94 9.83 -0.58 4.56
CA ASN A 94 9.31 0.23 3.45
C ASN A 94 7.79 0.25 3.38
N LEU A 95 7.10 -0.89 3.63
CA LEU A 95 5.64 -0.93 3.59
C LEU A 95 4.99 -0.07 4.68
N PRO A 96 5.43 -0.12 5.95
CA PRO A 96 4.94 0.78 6.97
C PRO A 96 5.13 2.26 6.62
N LEU A 97 6.35 2.62 6.18
CA LEU A 97 6.67 4.00 5.84
C LEU A 97 5.85 4.52 4.66
N LEU A 98 5.70 3.72 3.61
CA LEU A 98 4.88 4.02 2.44
C LEU A 98 3.43 4.35 2.82
N ASN A 99 2.79 3.47 3.60
CA ASN A 99 1.39 3.62 3.98
C ASN A 99 1.15 4.79 4.93
N VAL A 100 2.01 4.97 5.94
CA VAL A 100 1.92 6.12 6.85
C VAL A 100 2.11 7.43 6.09
N THR A 101 3.09 7.48 5.19
CA THR A 101 3.34 8.66 4.34
C THR A 101 2.12 8.99 3.48
N THR A 102 1.49 7.99 2.85
CA THR A 102 0.30 8.20 2.02
C THR A 102 -0.82 8.87 2.82
N SER A 103 -1.11 8.38 4.02
CA SER A 103 -2.19 8.90 4.85
C SER A 103 -1.89 10.32 5.35
N PHE A 104 -0.73 10.56 5.92
CA PHE A 104 -0.39 11.86 6.50
C PHE A 104 -0.20 12.96 5.45
N VAL A 105 0.31 12.61 4.28
CA VAL A 105 0.39 13.59 3.18
C VAL A 105 -0.99 13.93 2.62
N ALA A 106 -1.91 12.96 2.56
CA ALA A 106 -3.28 13.23 2.15
C ALA A 106 -4.01 14.13 3.16
N GLU A 107 -3.77 13.94 4.47
CA GLU A 107 -4.27 14.81 5.54
C GLU A 107 -3.70 16.24 5.40
N ASP A 108 -2.37 16.41 5.39
CA ASP A 108 -1.70 17.73 5.29
C ASP A 108 -2.08 18.49 4.00
N ALA A 109 -2.24 17.79 2.87
CA ALA A 109 -2.63 18.40 1.61
C ALA A 109 -4.07 18.93 1.65
N SER A 110 -4.97 18.18 2.31
CA SER A 110 -6.37 18.54 2.47
C SER A 110 -6.56 19.74 3.42
N ASP A 111 -5.82 19.76 4.54
CA ASP A 111 -5.86 20.89 5.49
C ASP A 111 -5.44 22.20 4.83
N LYS A 112 -4.43 22.17 3.95
CA LYS A 112 -3.98 23.37 3.24
C LYS A 112 -4.97 23.84 2.18
N GLU A 113 -5.65 22.92 1.51
CA GLU A 113 -6.68 23.25 0.53
C GLU A 113 -7.88 23.95 1.21
N ILE A 114 -8.24 23.51 2.43
CA ILE A 114 -9.26 24.17 3.25
C ILE A 114 -8.82 25.59 3.64
N LEU A 115 -7.57 25.75 4.11
CA LEU A 115 -7.04 27.05 4.51
C LEU A 115 -6.93 28.04 3.34
N SER A 116 -6.56 27.58 2.14
CA SER A 116 -6.52 28.43 0.95
C SER A 116 -7.93 28.85 0.47
N GLY A 117 -8.90 27.94 0.54
CA GLY A 117 -10.30 28.22 0.19
C GLY A 117 -10.99 29.19 1.14
N VAL A 118 -10.57 29.25 2.41
CA VAL A 118 -11.08 30.25 3.40
C VAL A 118 -10.52 31.66 3.10
N THR A 119 -9.36 31.77 2.44
CA THR A 119 -8.75 33.07 2.09
C THR A 119 -9.35 33.67 0.81
N GLU A 120 -10.04 32.89 -0.01
CA GLU A 120 -10.77 33.31 -1.21
C GLU A 120 -12.28 33.41 -0.95
N VAL A 121 -12.71 34.08 0.11
CA VAL A 121 -14.08 34.61 0.18
C VAL A 121 -14.15 35.75 -0.84
N PRO A 122 -14.94 35.65 -1.92
CA PRO A 122 -15.13 36.78 -2.81
C PRO A 122 -15.77 37.91 -1.99
N LEU A 123 -15.08 39.03 -1.85
CA LEU A 123 -15.74 40.28 -1.48
C LEU A 123 -16.77 40.49 -2.56
N GLU A 124 -18.04 40.18 -2.29
CA GLU A 124 -19.13 40.64 -3.15
C GLU A 124 -18.95 42.14 -3.40
N PRO A 125 -19.03 42.60 -4.64
CA PRO A 125 -19.02 44.03 -4.93
C PRO A 125 -20.31 44.59 -4.38
N THR A 126 -20.26 45.06 -3.12
CA THR A 126 -21.32 45.91 -2.60
C THR A 126 -21.45 47.13 -3.52
N SER A 127 -22.64 47.25 -4.10
CA SER A 127 -23.09 48.36 -4.96
C SER A 127 -22.67 49.73 -4.41
N PRO A 128 -22.31 50.66 -5.29
CA PRO A 128 -21.85 51.99 -4.89
C PRO A 128 -23.04 52.86 -4.47
N THR A 129 -23.34 52.94 -3.20
CA THR A 129 -24.23 53.96 -2.69
C THR A 129 -23.65 54.55 -1.41
N SER A 130 -23.24 55.81 -1.54
CA SER A 130 -22.98 56.74 -0.44
C SER A 130 -21.67 56.59 0.34
N ALA A 131 -20.55 56.99 -0.24
CA ALA A 131 -19.44 57.57 0.53
C ALA A 131 -19.04 58.90 -0.11
N THR A 132 -19.85 59.91 0.16
CA THR A 132 -19.48 61.31 -0.03
C THR A 132 -18.75 61.77 1.23
N LEU A 133 -17.53 62.27 1.02
CA LEU A 133 -16.81 63.26 1.85
C LEU A 133 -16.39 62.87 3.28
N LEU A 134 -15.12 62.52 3.41
CA LEU A 134 -14.23 63.09 4.42
C LEU A 134 -12.80 63.12 3.84
N PHE A 135 -12.51 64.17 3.08
CA PHE A 135 -11.14 64.63 2.88
C PHE A 135 -10.67 65.25 4.16
N MET A 136 -9.63 64.65 4.77
CA MET A 136 -8.73 65.40 5.64
C MET A 136 -7.31 65.14 5.17
N GLU A 137 -6.65 66.21 4.84
CA GLU A 137 -5.26 66.38 4.52
C GLU A 137 -4.34 65.72 5.58
N GLY A 138 -3.34 65.00 5.13
CA GLY A 138 -2.24 64.53 5.93
C GLY A 138 -1.10 64.14 5.03
N ASN A 139 -0.05 64.97 5.02
CA ASN A 139 1.16 64.93 4.23
C ASN A 139 1.86 63.56 4.19
N GLY A 140 2.32 63.23 3.00
CA GLY A 140 3.66 62.76 2.67
C GLY A 140 4.11 61.40 3.23
N GLU A 141 4.07 60.43 2.36
CA GLU A 141 5.25 59.64 1.96
C GLU A 141 4.76 58.56 0.99
N GLN A 142 5.21 58.69 -0.27
CA GLN A 142 5.08 57.64 -1.26
C GLN A 142 5.95 56.47 -0.87
N GLU A 143 5.45 55.57 -0.02
CA GLU A 143 5.90 54.18 -0.01
C GLU A 143 5.33 53.51 -1.25
N GLY A 144 6.19 53.37 -2.25
CA GLY A 144 5.92 52.59 -3.43
C GLY A 144 5.51 51.18 -2.99
N LEU A 145 4.25 50.83 -3.23
CA LEU A 145 3.81 49.44 -3.24
C LEU A 145 4.64 48.69 -4.30
N ASN A 146 5.78 48.17 -3.88
CA ASN A 146 6.46 47.13 -4.60
C ASN A 146 5.55 45.89 -4.55
N LEU A 147 4.62 45.84 -5.49
CA LEU A 147 4.02 44.58 -5.93
C LEU A 147 5.11 43.78 -6.64
N GLN A 148 6.13 43.34 -5.86
CA GLN A 148 6.93 42.21 -6.27
C GLN A 148 5.95 41.07 -6.44
N SER A 149 5.78 40.63 -7.67
CA SER A 149 5.14 39.36 -8.01
C SER A 149 5.93 38.26 -7.31
N LYS A 150 5.56 37.96 -6.05
CA LYS A 150 6.05 36.78 -5.33
C LYS A 150 5.59 35.60 -6.19
N SER A 151 6.52 34.96 -6.86
CA SER A 151 6.27 33.65 -7.46
C SER A 151 5.59 32.80 -6.39
N PRO A 152 4.53 32.06 -6.72
CA PRO A 152 3.78 31.31 -5.72
C PRO A 152 4.76 30.42 -4.95
N GLU A 153 4.99 30.74 -3.67
CA GLU A 153 5.86 29.93 -2.81
C GLU A 153 5.27 28.52 -2.75
N LYS A 154 6.10 27.53 -3.13
CA LYS A 154 5.67 26.13 -3.10
C LYS A 154 5.22 25.77 -1.68
N PRO A 155 4.11 25.04 -1.52
CA PRO A 155 3.60 24.70 -0.20
C PRO A 155 4.62 23.85 0.57
N LEU A 156 4.88 24.21 1.80
CA LEU A 156 5.62 23.39 2.75
C LEU A 156 4.63 22.41 3.41
N LEU A 157 4.86 21.12 3.26
CA LEU A 157 4.09 20.05 3.89
C LEU A 157 4.98 19.32 4.90
N PRO A 158 4.74 19.47 6.22
CA PRO A 158 5.59 18.88 7.25
C PRO A 158 5.70 17.36 7.15
N SER A 159 4.62 16.68 6.74
CA SER A 159 4.62 15.23 6.54
C SER A 159 5.53 14.79 5.40
N VAL A 160 5.63 15.56 4.31
CA VAL A 160 6.56 15.25 3.19
C VAL A 160 8.00 15.31 3.67
N SER A 161 8.37 16.41 4.33
CA SER A 161 9.74 16.60 4.83
C SER A 161 10.12 15.56 5.87
N SER A 162 9.21 15.26 6.81
CA SER A 162 9.39 14.23 7.84
C SER A 162 9.61 12.85 7.23
N ALA A 163 8.79 12.50 6.22
CA ALA A 163 8.89 11.22 5.52
C ALA A 163 10.21 11.09 4.75
N LEU A 164 10.65 12.14 4.05
CA LEU A 164 11.92 12.13 3.30
C LEU A 164 13.13 11.96 4.20
N VAL A 165 13.18 12.68 5.32
CA VAL A 165 14.28 12.56 6.29
C VAL A 165 14.26 11.16 6.93
N LEU A 166 13.10 10.67 7.38
CA LEU A 166 12.97 9.35 7.97
C LEU A 166 13.33 8.25 6.96
N GLY A 167 12.85 8.35 5.73
CA GLY A 167 13.18 7.43 4.64
C GLY A 167 14.68 7.39 4.33
N SER A 168 15.34 8.54 4.34
CA SER A 168 16.80 8.64 4.13
C SER A 168 17.58 7.96 5.26
N VAL A 169 17.18 8.19 6.51
CA VAL A 169 17.81 7.56 7.69
C VAL A 169 17.59 6.04 7.67
N LEU A 170 16.36 5.59 7.44
CA LEU A 170 16.04 4.15 7.39
C LEU A 170 16.77 3.47 6.23
N GLY A 171 16.83 4.10 5.05
CA GLY A 171 17.55 3.56 3.90
C GLY A 171 19.05 3.43 4.16
N LEU A 172 19.64 4.37 4.88
CA LEU A 172 21.06 4.27 5.30
C LEU A 172 21.26 3.15 6.32
N VAL A 173 20.37 3.01 7.31
CA VAL A 173 20.42 1.91 8.28
C VAL A 173 20.28 0.56 7.58
N GLU A 174 19.36 0.44 6.62
CA GLU A 174 19.19 -0.77 5.80
C GLU A 174 20.45 -1.09 4.99
N ALA A 175 21.07 -0.08 4.35
CA ALA A 175 22.32 -0.25 3.62
C ALA A 175 23.45 -0.77 4.50
N LEU A 176 23.62 -0.19 5.68
CA LEU A 176 24.62 -0.64 6.66
C LEU A 176 24.33 -2.06 7.15
N ALA A 177 23.07 -2.35 7.49
CA ALA A 177 22.68 -3.67 7.94
C ALA A 177 22.96 -4.74 6.87
N LEU A 178 22.53 -4.51 5.62
CA LEU A 178 22.76 -5.44 4.52
C LEU A 178 24.25 -5.55 4.16
N GLY A 179 25.01 -4.46 4.21
CA GLY A 179 26.44 -4.46 3.92
C GLY A 179 27.26 -5.26 4.95
N PHE A 180 26.99 -5.07 6.24
CA PHE A 180 27.76 -5.73 7.31
C PHE A 180 27.24 -7.11 7.68
N LEU A 181 25.91 -7.35 7.58
CA LEU A 181 25.29 -8.59 8.00
C LEU A 181 25.03 -9.59 6.85
N ALA A 182 25.43 -9.27 5.60
CA ALA A 182 25.22 -10.14 4.44
C ALA A 182 25.73 -11.58 4.67
N GLY A 183 26.98 -11.74 5.11
CA GLY A 183 27.58 -13.04 5.36
C GLY A 183 26.86 -13.85 6.46
N PRO A 184 26.65 -13.31 7.66
CA PRO A 184 25.87 -13.94 8.71
C PRO A 184 24.45 -14.33 8.28
N ILE A 185 23.72 -13.45 7.60
CA ILE A 185 22.35 -13.72 7.13
C ILE A 185 22.35 -14.86 6.09
N LEU A 186 23.28 -14.83 5.13
CA LEU A 186 23.42 -15.91 4.15
C LEU A 186 23.72 -17.26 4.82
N THR A 187 24.53 -17.26 5.86
CA THR A 187 24.83 -18.48 6.62
C THR A 187 23.58 -19.04 7.31
N ILE A 188 22.76 -18.16 7.91
CA ILE A 188 21.47 -18.55 8.51
C ILE A 188 20.51 -19.10 7.44
N MET A 189 20.56 -18.55 6.22
CA MET A 189 19.75 -19.01 5.08
C MET A 189 20.28 -20.30 4.43
N GLY A 190 21.34 -20.91 4.98
CA GLY A 190 21.93 -22.16 4.49
C GLY A 190 23.03 -21.99 3.44
N VAL A 191 23.43 -20.76 3.13
CA VAL A 191 24.53 -20.44 2.18
C VAL A 191 25.76 -20.06 2.99
N GLY A 192 26.35 -21.03 3.66
CA GLY A 192 27.59 -20.86 4.44
C GLY A 192 28.84 -20.66 3.57
N SER A 193 29.96 -20.26 4.18
CA SER A 193 31.22 -19.91 3.51
C SER A 193 31.82 -20.99 2.61
N LYS A 194 31.42 -22.25 2.83
CA LYS A 194 31.86 -23.41 1.99
C LYS A 194 30.98 -23.61 0.74
N SER A 195 29.85 -22.94 0.64
CA SER A 195 28.94 -23.03 -0.51
C SER A 195 29.51 -22.28 -1.71
N PRO A 196 29.47 -22.83 -2.93
CA PRO A 196 29.90 -22.12 -4.14
C PRO A 196 29.05 -20.87 -4.41
N MET A 197 27.82 -20.80 -3.90
CA MET A 197 26.92 -19.64 -4.01
C MET A 197 27.30 -18.49 -3.07
N HIS A 198 28.15 -18.74 -2.04
CA HIS A 198 28.40 -17.75 -0.98
C HIS A 198 29.02 -16.46 -1.53
N LEU A 199 30.11 -16.58 -2.31
CA LEU A 199 30.82 -15.42 -2.85
C LEU A 199 29.97 -14.59 -3.82
N PRO A 200 29.29 -15.17 -4.83
CA PRO A 200 28.37 -14.42 -5.69
C PRO A 200 27.23 -13.76 -4.91
N ALA A 201 26.69 -14.43 -3.89
CA ALA A 201 25.61 -13.89 -3.07
C ALA A 201 26.04 -12.69 -2.23
N VAL A 202 27.22 -12.76 -1.59
CA VAL A 202 27.79 -11.61 -0.84
C VAL A 202 28.06 -10.44 -1.77
N GLN A 203 28.65 -10.67 -2.93
CA GLN A 203 28.92 -9.61 -3.91
C GLN A 203 27.63 -8.94 -4.38
N TYR A 204 26.62 -9.73 -4.71
CA TYR A 204 25.30 -9.20 -5.13
C TYR A 204 24.67 -8.36 -4.03
N LEU A 205 24.62 -8.88 -2.78
CA LEU A 205 24.04 -8.15 -1.63
C LEU A 205 24.81 -6.87 -1.30
N ALA A 206 26.14 -6.88 -1.39
CA ALA A 206 26.95 -5.70 -1.14
C ALA A 206 26.63 -4.56 -2.12
N TRP A 207 26.49 -4.87 -3.42
CA TRP A 207 26.05 -3.89 -4.41
C TRP A 207 24.60 -3.45 -4.17
N ARG A 208 23.70 -4.37 -3.88
CA ARG A 208 22.30 -4.06 -3.57
C ARG A 208 22.14 -3.19 -2.34
N ALA A 209 23.00 -3.37 -1.33
CA ALA A 209 23.02 -2.53 -0.12
C ALA A 209 23.23 -1.04 -0.46
N ILE A 210 24.07 -0.71 -1.46
CA ILE A 210 24.25 0.66 -1.94
C ILE A 210 22.93 1.23 -2.53
N GLY A 211 22.09 0.38 -3.12
CA GLY A 211 20.79 0.76 -3.65
C GLY A 211 19.69 0.95 -2.60
N ALA A 212 19.87 0.42 -1.38
CA ALA A 212 18.81 0.46 -0.35
C ALA A 212 18.32 1.89 -0.04
N PRO A 213 19.16 2.93 0.15
CA PRO A 213 18.68 4.28 0.36
C PRO A 213 17.80 4.79 -0.80
N ALA A 214 18.18 4.47 -2.04
CA ALA A 214 17.39 4.88 -3.20
C ALA A 214 16.01 4.22 -3.21
N VAL A 215 15.93 2.93 -2.86
CA VAL A 215 14.66 2.19 -2.77
C VAL A 215 13.75 2.78 -1.70
N VAL A 216 14.27 2.98 -0.47
CA VAL A 216 13.47 3.46 0.66
C VAL A 216 12.93 4.86 0.38
N VAL A 217 13.79 5.79 -0.09
CA VAL A 217 13.38 7.17 -0.38
C VAL A 217 12.44 7.21 -1.59
N ALA A 218 12.67 6.42 -2.64
CA ALA A 218 11.78 6.35 -3.78
C ALA A 218 10.39 5.84 -3.38
N LEU A 219 10.29 4.79 -2.55
CA LEU A 219 9.02 4.30 -2.02
C LEU A 219 8.32 5.32 -1.12
N THR A 220 9.08 6.05 -0.30
CA THR A 220 8.56 7.15 0.50
C THR A 220 7.92 8.22 -0.39
N ILE A 221 8.60 8.63 -1.47
CA ILE A 221 8.08 9.62 -2.43
C ILE A 221 6.86 9.07 -3.18
N GLN A 222 6.85 7.77 -3.51
CA GLN A 222 5.64 7.14 -4.06
C GLN A 222 4.46 7.25 -3.09
N GLY A 223 4.70 7.10 -1.77
CA GLY A 223 3.70 7.36 -0.72
C GLY A 223 3.19 8.81 -0.75
N VAL A 224 4.09 9.78 -0.93
CA VAL A 224 3.72 11.21 -1.08
C VAL A 224 2.82 11.42 -2.29
N PHE A 225 3.21 10.89 -3.46
CA PHE A 225 2.39 11.01 -4.68
C PHE A 225 1.02 10.32 -4.54
N ARG A 226 0.97 9.16 -3.86
CA ARG A 226 -0.30 8.49 -3.53
C ARG A 226 -1.18 9.35 -2.64
N GLY A 227 -0.61 10.02 -1.63
CA GLY A 227 -1.32 10.99 -0.80
C GLY A 227 -1.90 12.17 -1.62
N PHE A 228 -1.21 12.58 -2.68
CA PHE A 228 -1.71 13.56 -3.67
C PHE A 228 -2.67 12.95 -4.70
N LYS A 229 -3.06 11.67 -4.58
CA LYS A 229 -3.87 10.92 -5.55
C LYS A 229 -3.22 10.82 -6.95
N ASP A 230 -1.91 11.05 -7.05
CA ASP A 230 -1.12 10.97 -8.28
C ASP A 230 -0.37 9.64 -8.35
N THR A 231 -0.99 8.63 -8.92
CA THR A 231 -0.37 7.32 -9.16
C THR A 231 0.33 7.22 -10.52
N LYS A 232 0.12 8.20 -11.41
CA LYS A 232 0.72 8.24 -12.75
C LYS A 232 2.20 8.60 -12.69
N THR A 233 2.59 9.55 -11.87
CA THR A 233 4.00 9.96 -11.73
C THR A 233 4.88 8.80 -11.25
N PRO A 234 4.55 8.04 -10.18
CA PRO A 234 5.27 6.83 -9.81
C PRO A 234 5.30 5.76 -10.90
N LEU A 235 4.16 5.55 -11.61
CA LEU A 235 4.09 4.61 -12.71
C LEU A 235 5.15 4.91 -13.78
N TYR A 236 5.19 6.15 -14.28
CA TYR A 236 6.16 6.52 -15.32
C TYR A 236 7.60 6.43 -14.83
N ALA A 237 7.89 6.82 -13.59
CA ALA A 237 9.23 6.71 -13.02
C ALA A 237 9.68 5.24 -12.93
N ASN A 238 8.80 4.34 -12.45
CA ASN A 238 9.10 2.91 -12.35
C ASN A 238 9.26 2.26 -13.74
N LEU A 239 8.38 2.58 -14.70
CA LEU A 239 8.51 2.05 -16.07
C LEU A 239 9.83 2.46 -16.73
N TRP A 240 10.22 3.73 -16.61
CA TRP A 240 11.51 4.20 -17.14
C TRP A 240 12.70 3.54 -16.43
N GLY A 241 12.65 3.43 -15.10
CA GLY A 241 13.71 2.77 -14.34
C GLY A 241 13.86 1.30 -14.72
N ASN A 242 12.75 0.56 -14.81
CA ASN A 242 12.75 -0.84 -15.20
C ASN A 242 13.22 -1.04 -16.65
N LEU A 243 12.85 -0.15 -17.57
CA LEU A 243 13.37 -0.17 -18.93
C LEU A 243 14.89 0.01 -18.97
N VAL A 244 15.40 0.97 -18.20
CA VAL A 244 16.85 1.20 -18.09
C VAL A 244 17.53 -0.04 -17.47
N ASN A 245 16.95 -0.66 -16.46
CA ASN A 245 17.47 -1.90 -15.87
C ASN A 245 17.60 -3.00 -16.93
N ILE A 246 16.52 -3.30 -17.66
CA ILE A 246 16.49 -4.34 -18.70
C ILE A 246 17.54 -4.11 -19.79
N VAL A 247 17.82 -2.85 -20.14
CA VAL A 247 18.86 -2.47 -21.11
C VAL A 247 20.26 -2.59 -20.54
N LEU A 248 20.46 -2.16 -19.28
CA LEU A 248 21.77 -2.18 -18.64
C LEU A 248 22.22 -3.59 -18.24
N ASP A 249 21.31 -4.49 -17.91
CA ASP A 249 21.64 -5.85 -17.50
C ASP A 249 22.53 -6.57 -18.52
N PRO A 250 22.15 -6.77 -19.79
CA PRO A 250 23.00 -7.46 -20.74
C PRO A 250 24.31 -6.72 -21.02
N ILE A 251 24.33 -5.38 -20.95
CA ILE A 251 25.53 -4.58 -21.14
C ILE A 251 26.53 -4.82 -20.01
N LEU A 252 26.08 -4.69 -18.75
CA LEU A 252 26.97 -4.83 -17.60
C LEU A 252 27.35 -6.29 -17.35
N MET A 253 26.39 -7.23 -17.51
CA MET A 253 26.63 -8.64 -17.25
C MET A 253 27.52 -9.30 -18.29
N PHE A 254 27.24 -9.09 -19.58
CA PHE A 254 27.86 -9.83 -20.68
C PHE A 254 28.88 -9.00 -21.44
N ALA A 255 28.56 -7.76 -21.87
CA ALA A 255 29.48 -6.93 -22.65
C ALA A 255 30.66 -6.44 -21.80
N LEU A 256 30.42 -5.95 -20.58
CA LEU A 256 31.45 -5.54 -19.63
C LEU A 256 31.96 -6.69 -18.73
N ARG A 257 31.38 -7.87 -18.84
CA ARG A 257 31.78 -9.10 -18.12
C ARG A 257 31.77 -9.00 -16.59
N PHE A 258 30.90 -8.15 -16.01
CA PHE A 258 30.76 -8.05 -14.56
C PHE A 258 29.93 -9.19 -13.96
N GLY A 259 29.34 -10.06 -14.77
CA GLY A 259 28.55 -11.19 -14.30
C GLY A 259 27.43 -10.80 -13.33
N VAL A 260 27.33 -11.48 -12.21
CA VAL A 260 26.31 -11.24 -11.16
C VAL A 260 26.39 -9.81 -10.58
N SER A 261 27.60 -9.28 -10.40
CA SER A 261 27.78 -7.91 -9.94
C SER A 261 27.22 -6.90 -10.93
N GLY A 262 27.28 -7.22 -12.25
CA GLY A 262 26.69 -6.39 -13.30
C GLY A 262 25.17 -6.24 -13.16
N ALA A 263 24.45 -7.34 -12.89
CA ALA A 263 23.03 -7.31 -12.62
C ALA A 263 22.68 -6.44 -11.39
N ALA A 264 23.45 -6.61 -10.30
CA ALA A 264 23.24 -5.80 -9.09
C ALA A 264 23.46 -4.30 -9.36
N VAL A 265 24.53 -3.95 -10.09
CA VAL A 265 24.84 -2.54 -10.46
C VAL A 265 23.77 -1.97 -11.37
N ALA A 266 23.31 -2.71 -12.39
CA ALA A 266 22.22 -2.28 -13.27
C ALA A 266 20.96 -1.93 -12.47
N THR A 267 20.55 -2.82 -11.57
CA THR A 267 19.40 -2.60 -10.70
C THR A 267 19.59 -1.37 -9.81
N VAL A 268 20.77 -1.18 -9.20
CA VAL A 268 21.07 -0.03 -8.34
C VAL A 268 21.00 1.28 -9.15
N LEU A 269 21.58 1.31 -10.34
CA LEU A 269 21.52 2.49 -11.23
C LEU A 269 20.07 2.82 -11.60
N ALA A 270 19.27 1.82 -11.95
CA ALA A 270 17.84 1.98 -12.24
C ALA A 270 17.08 2.58 -11.04
N GLN A 271 17.36 2.12 -9.82
CA GLN A 271 16.74 2.63 -8.59
C GLN A 271 17.10 4.09 -8.32
N TYR A 272 18.37 4.50 -8.55
CA TYR A 272 18.77 5.91 -8.44
C TYR A 272 18.15 6.77 -9.53
N ILE A 273 17.92 6.25 -10.73
CA ILE A 273 17.21 6.96 -11.81
C ILE A 273 15.74 7.17 -11.39
N ILE A 274 15.06 6.13 -10.88
CA ILE A 274 13.70 6.24 -10.35
C ILE A 274 13.64 7.32 -9.26
N LEU A 275 14.56 7.27 -8.30
CA LEU A 275 14.64 8.26 -7.22
C LEU A 275 14.85 9.68 -7.77
N GLY A 276 15.77 9.86 -8.71
CA GLY A 276 16.05 11.16 -9.34
C GLY A 276 14.82 11.74 -10.05
N LEU A 277 14.10 10.92 -10.82
CA LEU A 277 12.87 11.31 -11.51
C LEU A 277 11.76 11.70 -10.52
N LEU A 278 11.57 10.91 -9.47
CA LEU A 278 10.56 11.17 -8.44
C LEU A 278 10.90 12.44 -7.63
N LEU A 279 12.16 12.63 -7.21
CA LEU A 279 12.59 13.84 -6.51
C LEU A 279 12.45 15.08 -7.38
N TRP A 280 12.82 15.00 -8.65
CA TRP A 280 12.66 16.10 -9.59
C TRP A 280 11.18 16.50 -9.73
N LYS A 281 10.29 15.54 -9.92
CA LYS A 281 8.84 15.80 -10.00
C LYS A 281 8.28 16.33 -8.69
N LEU A 282 8.71 15.78 -7.55
CA LEU A 282 8.26 16.22 -6.23
C LEU A 282 8.71 17.65 -5.93
N SER A 283 9.96 18.00 -6.27
CA SER A 283 10.51 19.36 -6.08
C SER A 283 9.76 20.44 -6.87
N GLN A 284 9.05 20.05 -7.94
CA GLN A 284 8.19 20.97 -8.68
C GLN A 284 6.88 21.30 -7.94
N LYS A 285 6.38 20.35 -7.11
CA LYS A 285 5.08 20.47 -6.44
C LYS A 285 5.18 21.07 -5.03
N VAL A 286 6.21 20.69 -4.26
CA VAL A 286 6.35 21.05 -2.84
C VAL A 286 7.77 21.43 -2.48
N THR A 287 7.94 22.14 -1.37
CA THR A 287 9.24 22.37 -0.74
C THR A 287 9.67 21.08 -0.03
N LEU A 288 10.85 20.52 -0.38
CA LEU A 288 11.29 19.19 0.08
C LEU A 288 11.71 19.17 1.55
N LEU A 289 12.41 20.22 2.01
CA LEU A 289 12.93 20.30 3.37
C LEU A 289 12.42 21.55 4.07
N PRO A 290 12.08 21.46 5.36
CA PRO A 290 11.62 22.61 6.14
C PRO A 290 12.81 23.52 6.47
N SER A 291 12.52 24.78 6.77
CA SER A 291 13.53 25.75 7.23
C SER A 291 14.07 25.42 8.61
N HIS A 292 13.26 24.77 9.46
CA HIS A 292 13.63 24.35 10.81
C HIS A 292 13.30 22.87 11.04
N PHE A 293 14.24 22.13 11.64
CA PHE A 293 14.04 20.72 12.01
C PHE A 293 12.96 20.50 13.10
N SER A 294 12.63 21.55 13.88
CA SER A 294 11.54 21.52 14.86
C SER A 294 10.16 21.27 14.26
N ASP A 295 9.99 21.56 12.98
CA ASP A 295 8.70 21.44 12.28
C ASP A 295 8.40 20.00 11.84
N LEU A 296 9.37 19.10 12.03
CA LEU A 296 9.25 17.70 11.63
C LEU A 296 8.41 16.88 12.63
N ARG A 297 7.45 16.13 12.12
CA ARG A 297 6.50 15.32 12.93
C ARG A 297 6.96 13.87 13.13
N PHE A 298 8.24 13.66 13.49
CA PHE A 298 8.83 12.32 13.62
C PHE A 298 8.08 11.39 14.57
N ASN A 299 7.65 11.89 15.72
CA ASN A 299 6.97 11.06 16.72
C ASN A 299 5.68 10.43 16.17
N HIS A 300 4.94 11.17 15.36
CA HIS A 300 3.71 10.68 14.71
C HIS A 300 4.02 9.57 13.70
N PHE A 301 5.06 9.77 12.85
CA PHE A 301 5.51 8.76 11.90
C PHE A 301 6.05 7.51 12.57
N LEU A 302 6.87 7.65 13.61
CA LEU A 302 7.47 6.52 14.34
C LEU A 302 6.41 5.70 15.07
N LYS A 303 5.41 6.34 15.70
CA LYS A 303 4.32 5.66 16.38
C LYS A 303 3.46 4.87 15.40
N SER A 304 2.99 5.50 14.33
CA SER A 304 2.15 4.86 13.31
C SER A 304 2.94 3.82 12.51
N GLY A 305 4.17 4.12 12.13
CA GLY A 305 5.10 3.20 11.48
C GLY A 305 5.42 1.97 12.34
N GLY A 306 5.59 2.16 13.67
CA GLY A 306 5.78 1.08 14.62
C GLY A 306 4.59 0.13 14.70
N TYR A 307 3.36 0.65 14.67
CA TYR A 307 2.18 -0.19 14.58
C TYR A 307 2.15 -1.02 13.29
N LEU A 308 2.39 -0.40 12.14
CA LEU A 308 2.40 -1.09 10.85
C LEU A 308 3.57 -2.08 10.73
N LEU A 309 4.72 -1.79 11.35
CA LEU A 309 5.84 -2.73 11.43
C LEU A 309 5.43 -4.01 12.19
N GLY A 310 4.82 -3.87 13.37
CA GLY A 310 4.30 -5.00 14.14
C GLY A 310 3.28 -5.83 13.34
N ARG A 311 2.37 -5.16 12.63
CA ARG A 311 1.43 -5.79 11.72
C ARG A 311 2.15 -6.57 10.60
N THR A 312 3.14 -5.96 9.97
CA THR A 312 3.89 -6.57 8.87
C THR A 312 4.64 -7.83 9.34
N ILE A 313 5.28 -7.76 10.52
CA ILE A 313 5.94 -8.92 11.14
C ILE A 313 4.93 -10.04 11.37
N ALA A 314 3.74 -9.76 11.89
CA ALA A 314 2.70 -10.76 12.13
C ALA A 314 2.25 -11.44 10.83
N VAL A 315 2.04 -10.68 9.75
CA VAL A 315 1.69 -11.23 8.42
C VAL A 315 2.81 -12.10 7.87
N LEU A 316 4.06 -11.59 7.88
CA LEU A 316 5.22 -12.33 7.39
C LEU A 316 5.43 -13.62 8.16
N PHE A 317 5.23 -13.59 9.48
CA PHE A 317 5.32 -14.78 10.32
C PHE A 317 4.34 -15.87 9.88
N VAL A 318 3.06 -15.54 9.70
CA VAL A 318 2.03 -16.51 9.26
C VAL A 318 2.35 -17.06 7.86
N MET A 319 2.76 -16.19 6.92
CA MET A 319 3.09 -16.60 5.54
C MET A 319 4.33 -17.50 5.50
N THR A 320 5.38 -17.15 6.26
CA THR A 320 6.60 -17.97 6.37
C THR A 320 6.31 -19.30 7.03
N LEU A 321 5.48 -19.31 8.07
CA LEU A 321 5.06 -20.54 8.73
C LEU A 321 4.29 -21.46 7.78
N ALA A 322 3.35 -20.94 7.01
CA ALA A 322 2.61 -21.68 5.99
C ALA A 322 3.56 -22.32 4.96
N THR A 323 4.52 -21.57 4.45
CA THR A 323 5.54 -22.05 3.50
C THR A 323 6.44 -23.13 4.15
N SER A 324 6.85 -22.92 5.40
CA SER A 324 7.65 -23.91 6.14
C SER A 324 6.90 -25.23 6.34
N MET A 325 5.61 -25.14 6.66
CA MET A 325 4.78 -26.36 6.82
C MET A 325 4.51 -27.05 5.49
N ALA A 326 4.39 -26.32 4.38
CA ALA A 326 4.30 -26.88 3.04
C ALA A 326 5.62 -27.60 2.65
N ALA A 327 6.78 -27.02 2.95
CA ALA A 327 8.08 -27.63 2.69
C ALA A 327 8.26 -28.97 3.41
N ARG A 328 7.71 -29.12 4.61
CA ARG A 328 7.73 -30.38 5.39
C ARG A 328 6.90 -31.52 4.76
N GLN A 329 5.98 -31.19 3.83
CA GLN A 329 5.17 -32.18 3.10
C GLN A 329 5.91 -32.81 1.91
N GLY A 330 7.16 -32.41 1.68
CA GLY A 330 7.99 -32.91 0.60
C GLY A 330 8.09 -32.03 -0.63
N PRO A 331 9.03 -32.33 -1.55
CA PRO A 331 9.41 -31.44 -2.64
C PRO A 331 8.28 -31.20 -3.66
N ILE A 332 7.50 -32.22 -4.00
CA ILE A 332 6.37 -32.12 -4.94
C ILE A 332 5.28 -31.20 -4.37
N SER A 333 4.92 -31.42 -3.09
CA SER A 333 3.95 -30.58 -2.38
C SER A 333 4.42 -29.13 -2.28
N MET A 334 5.71 -28.91 -1.98
CA MET A 334 6.30 -27.58 -1.90
C MET A 334 6.32 -26.88 -3.25
N ALA A 335 6.65 -27.57 -4.34
CA ALA A 335 6.65 -27.00 -5.68
C ALA A 335 5.25 -26.54 -6.10
N GLY A 336 4.23 -27.41 -5.91
CA GLY A 336 2.84 -27.03 -6.17
C GLY A 336 2.35 -25.88 -5.30
N HIS A 337 2.67 -25.88 -4.00
CA HIS A 337 2.39 -24.79 -3.08
C HIS A 337 3.02 -23.46 -3.55
N GLN A 338 4.29 -23.49 -3.94
CA GLN A 338 5.02 -22.30 -4.37
C GLN A 338 4.39 -21.64 -5.61
N ILE A 339 4.04 -22.45 -6.60
CA ILE A 339 3.38 -21.93 -7.83
C ILE A 339 2.02 -21.31 -7.46
N CYS A 340 1.18 -22.02 -6.71
CA CYS A 340 -0.12 -21.53 -6.28
C CYS A 340 -0.01 -20.27 -5.41
N MET A 341 0.99 -20.20 -4.52
CA MET A 341 1.25 -19.03 -3.67
C MET A 341 1.66 -17.81 -4.50
N GLN A 342 2.52 -17.95 -5.52
CA GLN A 342 2.91 -16.85 -6.39
C GLN A 342 1.71 -16.28 -7.15
N ILE A 343 0.83 -17.13 -7.66
CA ILE A 343 -0.38 -16.70 -8.36
C ILE A 343 -1.35 -16.00 -7.39
N TRP A 344 -1.50 -16.55 -6.19
CA TRP A 344 -2.32 -15.94 -5.15
C TRP A 344 -1.80 -14.56 -4.71
N LEU A 345 -0.47 -14.41 -4.57
CA LEU A 345 0.17 -13.12 -4.28
C LEU A 345 0.04 -12.13 -5.44
N ALA A 346 0.18 -12.58 -6.70
CA ALA A 346 -0.01 -11.73 -7.87
C ALA A 346 -1.45 -11.16 -7.92
N ALA A 347 -2.47 -12.00 -7.68
CA ALA A 347 -3.85 -11.55 -7.59
C ALA A 347 -4.06 -10.56 -6.42
N SER A 348 -3.35 -10.77 -5.30
CA SER A 348 -3.40 -9.86 -4.15
C SER A 348 -2.85 -8.47 -4.46
N LEU A 349 -1.76 -8.37 -5.26
CA LEU A 349 -1.21 -7.07 -5.69
C LEU A 349 -2.21 -6.26 -6.52
N LEU A 350 -3.03 -6.93 -7.33
CA LEU A 350 -4.10 -6.26 -8.08
C LEU A 350 -5.19 -5.72 -7.13
N SER A 351 -5.55 -6.48 -6.10
CA SER A 351 -6.49 -6.03 -5.06
C SER A 351 -5.94 -4.87 -4.24
N ASP A 352 -4.61 -4.85 -4.00
CA ASP A 352 -3.93 -3.78 -3.27
C ASP A 352 -4.01 -2.43 -3.99
N SER A 353 -4.06 -2.42 -5.33
CA SER A 353 -4.25 -1.19 -6.10
C SER A 353 -5.58 -0.48 -5.79
N LEU A 354 -6.63 -1.26 -5.55
CA LEU A 354 -7.94 -0.74 -5.15
C LEU A 354 -7.92 -0.26 -3.69
N ALA A 355 -7.23 -0.99 -2.81
CA ALA A 355 -6.99 -0.56 -1.44
C ALA A 355 -6.27 0.79 -1.37
N LEU A 356 -5.26 1.01 -2.23
CA LEU A 356 -4.54 2.28 -2.35
C LEU A 356 -5.43 3.44 -2.79
N ALA A 357 -6.32 3.20 -3.76
CA ALA A 357 -7.30 4.22 -4.19
C ALA A 357 -8.24 4.59 -3.04
N GLY A 358 -8.78 3.57 -2.35
CA GLY A 358 -9.61 3.76 -1.16
C GLY A 358 -8.88 4.53 -0.07
N GLN A 359 -7.64 4.15 0.25
CA GLN A 359 -6.80 4.84 1.25
C GLN A 359 -6.64 6.33 0.94
N ALA A 360 -6.26 6.69 -0.29
CA ALA A 360 -6.00 8.07 -0.66
C ALA A 360 -7.27 8.94 -0.64
N ILE A 361 -8.39 8.41 -1.14
CA ILE A 361 -9.68 9.13 -1.17
C ILE A 361 -10.20 9.32 0.27
N ILE A 362 -10.18 8.26 1.08
CA ILE A 362 -10.69 8.29 2.45
C ILE A 362 -9.84 9.22 3.32
N ALA A 363 -8.50 9.15 3.25
CA ALA A 363 -7.62 10.03 4.02
C ALA A 363 -7.91 11.51 3.72
N SER A 364 -8.04 11.86 2.42
CA SER A 364 -8.38 13.22 2.01
C SER A 364 -9.77 13.67 2.49
N ALA A 365 -10.79 12.79 2.38
CA ALA A 365 -12.15 13.13 2.81
C ALA A 365 -12.26 13.21 4.34
N PHE A 366 -11.52 12.38 5.08
CA PHE A 366 -11.45 12.41 6.54
C PHE A 366 -10.86 13.73 7.05
N ALA A 367 -9.73 14.17 6.45
CA ALA A 367 -9.10 15.43 6.82
C ALA A 367 -10.04 16.63 6.59
N LYS A 368 -10.86 16.58 5.53
CA LYS A 368 -11.88 17.61 5.23
C LYS A 368 -13.17 17.45 6.07
N GLN A 369 -13.24 16.48 6.97
CA GLN A 369 -14.45 16.14 7.76
C GLN A 369 -15.69 15.82 6.89
N GLN A 370 -15.48 15.43 5.65
CA GLN A 370 -16.54 15.07 4.70
C GLN A 370 -17.02 13.62 4.94
N TYR A 371 -17.63 13.35 6.09
CA TYR A 371 -18.00 12.00 6.52
C TYR A 371 -18.99 11.30 5.58
N LYS A 372 -19.86 12.04 4.88
CA LYS A 372 -20.73 11.50 3.84
C LYS A 372 -19.90 10.90 2.70
N ARG A 373 -18.90 11.64 2.21
CA ARG A 373 -17.97 11.17 1.16
C ARG A 373 -17.12 9.98 1.64
N VAL A 374 -16.67 9.98 2.91
CA VAL A 374 -15.96 8.83 3.50
C VAL A 374 -16.82 7.58 3.46
N LYS A 375 -18.10 7.69 3.87
CA LYS A 375 -19.07 6.57 3.85
C LYS A 375 -19.28 6.04 2.43
N GLU A 376 -19.58 6.93 1.48
CA GLU A 376 -19.83 6.59 0.07
C GLU A 376 -18.60 5.94 -0.56
N ALA A 377 -17.41 6.53 -0.40
CA ALA A 377 -16.16 6.00 -0.92
C ALA A 377 -15.83 4.62 -0.32
N SER A 378 -16.00 4.45 1.00
CA SER A 378 -15.72 3.18 1.67
C SER A 378 -16.60 2.06 1.14
N PHE A 379 -17.91 2.28 1.02
CA PHE A 379 -18.82 1.26 0.49
C PHE A 379 -18.58 0.98 -0.99
N ARG A 380 -18.34 2.00 -1.79
CA ARG A 380 -18.04 1.86 -3.20
C ARG A 380 -16.77 1.02 -3.44
N VAL A 381 -15.68 1.33 -2.73
CA VAL A 381 -14.43 0.57 -2.87
C VAL A 381 -14.58 -0.87 -2.41
N LEU A 382 -15.36 -1.13 -1.34
CA LEU A 382 -15.69 -2.49 -0.88
C LEU A 382 -16.52 -3.26 -1.92
N GLN A 383 -17.51 -2.62 -2.54
CA GLN A 383 -18.34 -3.23 -3.59
C GLN A 383 -17.52 -3.59 -4.82
N ILE A 384 -16.69 -2.63 -5.31
CA ILE A 384 -15.76 -2.89 -6.42
C ILE A 384 -14.78 -4.01 -6.05
N GLY A 385 -14.26 -4.01 -4.81
CA GLY A 385 -13.38 -5.05 -4.29
C GLY A 385 -14.01 -6.43 -4.29
N LEU A 386 -15.28 -6.54 -3.90
CA LEU A 386 -16.02 -7.79 -3.95
C LEU A 386 -16.21 -8.28 -5.39
N LEU A 387 -16.67 -7.40 -6.29
CA LEU A 387 -16.86 -7.73 -7.71
C LEU A 387 -15.53 -8.14 -8.36
N PHE A 388 -14.45 -7.43 -8.07
CA PHE A 388 -13.11 -7.76 -8.53
C PHE A 388 -12.64 -9.12 -7.99
N GLY A 389 -12.86 -9.39 -6.70
CA GLY A 389 -12.55 -10.68 -6.09
C GLY A 389 -13.32 -11.84 -6.72
N ILE A 390 -14.61 -11.66 -7.03
CA ILE A 390 -15.42 -12.65 -7.74
C ILE A 390 -14.89 -12.85 -9.17
N PHE A 391 -14.57 -11.76 -9.88
CA PHE A 391 -13.96 -11.84 -11.22
C PHE A 391 -12.64 -12.64 -11.18
N MET A 392 -11.76 -12.37 -10.22
CA MET A 392 -10.50 -13.10 -10.06
C MET A 392 -10.73 -14.57 -9.68
N ALA A 393 -11.75 -14.87 -8.87
CA ALA A 393 -12.11 -16.24 -8.54
C ALA A 393 -12.52 -17.05 -9.79
N LEU A 394 -13.34 -16.46 -10.64
CA LEU A 394 -13.75 -17.06 -11.92
C LEU A 394 -12.56 -17.20 -12.88
N LEU A 395 -11.75 -16.14 -13.03
CA LEU A 395 -10.58 -16.13 -13.89
C LEU A 395 -9.57 -17.22 -13.50
N LEU A 396 -9.25 -17.33 -12.21
CA LEU A 396 -8.29 -18.33 -11.72
C LEU A 396 -8.90 -19.73 -11.68
N GLY A 397 -10.16 -19.88 -11.28
CA GLY A 397 -10.83 -21.17 -11.23
C GLY A 397 -10.97 -21.82 -12.61
N LEU A 398 -11.29 -21.05 -13.64
CA LEU A 398 -11.45 -21.53 -15.00
C LEU A 398 -10.14 -21.51 -15.79
N GLY A 399 -9.26 -20.52 -15.57
CA GLY A 399 -8.04 -20.34 -16.34
C GLY A 399 -6.87 -21.20 -15.86
N MET A 400 -6.69 -21.36 -14.55
CA MET A 400 -5.54 -22.10 -14.00
C MET A 400 -5.42 -23.55 -14.48
N PRO A 401 -6.50 -24.35 -14.59
CA PRO A 401 -6.38 -25.71 -15.13
C PRO A 401 -5.80 -25.74 -16.54
N ALA A 402 -6.10 -24.74 -17.37
CA ALA A 402 -5.58 -24.65 -18.74
C ALA A 402 -4.10 -24.25 -18.79
N VAL A 403 -3.68 -23.32 -17.91
CA VAL A 403 -2.31 -22.76 -17.95
C VAL A 403 -1.35 -23.43 -16.97
N SER A 404 -1.80 -24.34 -16.10
CA SER A 404 -0.96 -25.00 -15.09
C SER A 404 0.27 -25.69 -15.70
N ARG A 405 0.14 -26.25 -16.92
CA ARG A 405 1.25 -26.91 -17.65
C ARG A 405 2.36 -25.95 -18.08
N LEU A 406 2.11 -24.63 -18.09
CA LEU A 406 3.16 -23.64 -18.33
C LEU A 406 4.12 -23.50 -17.16
N PHE A 407 3.67 -23.87 -15.94
CA PHE A 407 4.46 -23.74 -14.70
C PHE A 407 5.22 -25.02 -14.36
N SER A 408 4.71 -26.20 -14.75
CA SER A 408 5.37 -27.47 -14.48
C SER A 408 4.93 -28.53 -15.50
N ALA A 409 5.87 -29.40 -15.87
CA ALA A 409 5.60 -30.61 -16.67
C ALA A 409 5.44 -31.86 -15.80
N ASP A 410 5.76 -31.79 -14.48
CA ASP A 410 5.67 -32.90 -13.57
C ASP A 410 4.22 -33.21 -13.19
N ALA A 411 3.79 -34.47 -13.42
CA ALA A 411 2.42 -34.91 -13.18
C ALA A 411 2.02 -34.82 -11.69
N GLY A 412 2.97 -35.07 -10.78
CA GLY A 412 2.73 -34.97 -9.33
C GLY A 412 2.50 -33.52 -8.91
N VAL A 413 3.30 -32.58 -9.43
CA VAL A 413 3.12 -31.13 -9.16
C VAL A 413 1.79 -30.65 -9.72
N LEU A 414 1.42 -31.06 -10.96
CA LEU A 414 0.14 -30.71 -11.57
C LEU A 414 -1.05 -31.24 -10.77
N LEU A 415 -0.95 -32.46 -10.22
CA LEU A 415 -1.98 -33.02 -9.35
C LEU A 415 -2.11 -32.22 -8.05
N VAL A 416 -1.01 -31.83 -7.42
CA VAL A 416 -1.02 -30.96 -6.25
C VAL A 416 -1.67 -29.62 -6.58
N MET A 417 -1.28 -28.98 -7.70
CA MET A 417 -1.87 -27.74 -8.15
C MET A 417 -3.39 -27.86 -8.36
N SER A 418 -3.85 -28.93 -9.02
CA SER A 418 -5.29 -29.14 -9.25
C SER A 418 -6.11 -29.21 -7.97
N ASN A 419 -5.54 -29.77 -6.89
CA ASN A 419 -6.17 -29.82 -5.58
C ASN A 419 -6.15 -28.45 -4.85
N LEU A 420 -5.18 -27.59 -5.16
CA LEU A 420 -5.02 -26.28 -4.52
C LEU A 420 -5.77 -25.15 -5.25
N ILE A 421 -5.99 -25.26 -6.56
CA ILE A 421 -6.69 -24.26 -7.38
C ILE A 421 -8.04 -23.83 -6.77
N PRO A 422 -8.90 -24.75 -6.25
CA PRO A 422 -10.14 -24.35 -5.61
C PRO A 422 -9.94 -23.39 -4.43
N PHE A 423 -8.89 -23.59 -3.62
CA PHE A 423 -8.55 -22.68 -2.52
C PHE A 423 -8.05 -21.34 -3.05
N VAL A 424 -7.14 -21.35 -4.03
CA VAL A 424 -6.61 -20.13 -4.65
C VAL A 424 -7.74 -19.29 -5.24
N ALA A 425 -8.67 -19.93 -5.95
CA ALA A 425 -9.80 -19.25 -6.60
C ALA A 425 -10.85 -18.79 -5.58
N ALA A 426 -11.36 -19.70 -4.75
CA ALA A 426 -12.48 -19.41 -3.83
C ALA A 426 -12.12 -18.35 -2.77
N THR A 427 -10.84 -18.18 -2.43
CA THR A 427 -10.40 -17.19 -1.45
C THR A 427 -10.26 -15.78 -2.02
N GLN A 428 -10.33 -15.57 -3.35
CA GLN A 428 -10.11 -14.25 -3.94
C GLN A 428 -11.10 -13.17 -3.48
N PRO A 429 -12.42 -13.41 -3.33
CA PRO A 429 -13.32 -12.42 -2.78
C PRO A 429 -12.96 -12.02 -1.33
N ILE A 430 -12.60 -13.00 -0.50
CA ILE A 430 -12.16 -12.78 0.88
C ILE A 430 -10.85 -11.99 0.89
N ASN A 431 -9.91 -12.38 0.04
CA ASN A 431 -8.60 -11.75 -0.11
C ASN A 431 -8.74 -10.29 -0.55
N SER A 432 -9.48 -10.03 -1.61
CA SER A 432 -9.72 -8.68 -2.12
C SER A 432 -10.35 -7.77 -1.07
N LEU A 433 -11.41 -8.21 -0.40
CA LEU A 433 -12.05 -7.43 0.66
C LEU A 433 -11.12 -7.19 1.84
N ALA A 434 -10.30 -8.18 2.24
CA ALA A 434 -9.34 -8.01 3.33
C ALA A 434 -8.30 -6.92 3.02
N PHE A 435 -7.78 -6.85 1.77
CA PHE A 435 -6.89 -5.78 1.34
C PHE A 435 -7.60 -4.42 1.29
N VAL A 436 -8.83 -4.38 0.78
CA VAL A 436 -9.62 -3.14 0.76
C VAL A 436 -9.85 -2.61 2.18
N PHE A 437 -10.21 -3.46 3.15
CA PHE A 437 -10.36 -3.04 4.55
C PHE A 437 -9.06 -2.48 5.14
N ASP A 438 -7.90 -3.04 4.76
CA ASP A 438 -6.61 -2.45 5.17
C ASP A 438 -6.48 -1.02 4.63
N GLY A 439 -6.82 -0.79 3.35
CA GLY A 439 -6.83 0.55 2.75
C GLY A 439 -7.77 1.53 3.47
N LEU A 440 -8.97 1.06 3.87
CA LEU A 440 -9.92 1.86 4.64
C LEU A 440 -9.33 2.26 6.01
N HIS A 441 -8.77 1.29 6.75
CA HIS A 441 -8.16 1.56 8.06
C HIS A 441 -6.98 2.52 7.96
N TYR A 442 -6.15 2.39 6.92
CA TYR A 442 -5.02 3.29 6.69
C TYR A 442 -5.51 4.69 6.30
N GLY A 443 -6.54 4.79 5.46
CA GLY A 443 -7.17 6.05 5.09
C GLY A 443 -7.79 6.78 6.29
N ALA A 444 -8.38 6.04 7.22
CA ALA A 444 -8.91 6.57 8.48
C ALA A 444 -7.84 6.75 9.57
N SER A 445 -6.54 6.57 9.28
CA SER A 445 -5.41 6.61 10.22
C SER A 445 -5.56 5.64 11.42
N ASP A 446 -6.36 4.56 11.27
CA ASP A 446 -6.64 3.55 12.32
C ASP A 446 -5.53 2.48 12.41
N PHE A 447 -4.27 2.93 12.39
CA PHE A 447 -3.07 2.08 12.33
C PHE A 447 -2.93 1.18 13.56
N ALA A 448 -3.31 1.68 14.74
CA ALA A 448 -3.23 0.92 15.98
C ALA A 448 -4.15 -0.30 15.94
N TYR A 449 -5.41 -0.11 15.52
CA TYR A 449 -6.36 -1.22 15.38
C TYR A 449 -5.90 -2.23 14.32
N ALA A 450 -5.44 -1.75 13.15
CA ALA A 450 -4.91 -2.59 12.09
C ALA A 450 -3.72 -3.45 12.56
N ALA A 451 -2.88 -2.92 13.46
CA ALA A 451 -1.75 -3.64 14.02
C ALA A 451 -2.17 -4.67 15.07
N TYR A 452 -2.91 -4.24 16.10
CA TYR A 452 -3.30 -5.13 17.20
C TYR A 452 -4.21 -6.26 16.73
N SER A 453 -5.16 -5.98 15.85
CA SER A 453 -6.01 -7.02 15.27
C SER A 453 -5.17 -8.04 14.52
N MET A 454 -4.22 -7.62 13.68
CA MET A 454 -3.37 -8.53 12.91
C MET A 454 -2.48 -9.40 13.80
N MET A 455 -1.85 -8.81 14.83
CA MET A 455 -1.07 -9.57 15.81
C MET A 455 -1.93 -10.59 16.55
N LEU A 456 -3.15 -10.21 16.95
CA LEU A 456 -4.09 -11.12 17.62
C LEU A 456 -4.50 -12.28 16.71
N LEU A 457 -4.81 -12.01 15.43
CA LEU A 457 -5.26 -13.03 14.48
C LEU A 457 -4.13 -13.95 14.03
N SER A 458 -2.88 -13.52 14.10
CA SER A 458 -1.73 -14.36 13.76
C SER A 458 -1.60 -15.54 14.73
N VAL A 459 -2.04 -15.40 15.98
CA VAL A 459 -1.94 -16.47 17.02
C VAL A 459 -2.79 -17.69 16.67
N PRO A 460 -4.14 -17.59 16.49
CA PRO A 460 -4.95 -18.75 16.13
C PRO A 460 -4.59 -19.31 14.76
N SER A 461 -4.19 -18.45 13.80
CA SER A 461 -3.75 -18.90 12.48
C SER A 461 -2.45 -19.70 12.55
N ALA A 462 -1.47 -19.24 13.34
CA ALA A 462 -0.23 -19.97 13.57
C ALA A 462 -0.47 -21.30 14.31
N ALA A 463 -1.31 -21.30 15.33
CA ALA A 463 -1.67 -22.53 16.05
C ALA A 463 -2.32 -23.55 15.08
N PHE A 464 -3.22 -23.12 14.21
CA PHE A 464 -3.81 -23.97 13.20
C PHE A 464 -2.74 -24.54 12.24
N LEU A 465 -1.86 -23.67 11.71
CA LEU A 465 -0.79 -24.05 10.79
C LEU A 465 0.25 -25.00 11.43
N LEU A 466 0.47 -24.94 12.74
CA LEU A 466 1.38 -25.84 13.44
C LEU A 466 0.78 -27.23 13.68
N ILE A 467 -0.53 -27.32 13.90
CA ILE A 467 -1.18 -28.56 14.34
C ILE A 467 -1.73 -29.35 13.14
N PHE A 468 -2.56 -28.74 12.32
CA PHE A 468 -3.37 -29.44 11.32
C PHE A 468 -2.62 -29.97 10.09
N PRO A 469 -1.51 -29.36 9.61
CA PRO A 469 -0.74 -29.92 8.50
C PRO A 469 -0.16 -31.30 8.78
N HIS A 470 0.04 -31.66 10.04
CA HIS A 470 0.43 -33.03 10.43
C HIS A 470 -0.68 -34.06 10.22
N ILE A 471 -1.95 -33.61 10.17
CA ILE A 471 -3.13 -34.49 10.05
C ILE A 471 -3.65 -34.50 8.62
N TRP A 472 -3.81 -33.33 8.00
CA TRP A 472 -4.43 -33.14 6.68
C TRP A 472 -3.43 -32.74 5.58
N GLY A 473 -2.13 -32.76 5.88
CA GLY A 473 -1.09 -32.43 4.90
C GLY A 473 -1.19 -31.00 4.35
N LEU A 474 -0.87 -30.86 3.07
CA LEU A 474 -0.82 -29.55 2.39
C LEU A 474 -2.18 -28.84 2.32
N MET A 475 -3.29 -29.58 2.31
CA MET A 475 -4.64 -28.99 2.33
C MET A 475 -4.87 -28.16 3.59
N ALA A 476 -4.38 -28.62 4.75
CA ALA A 476 -4.49 -27.85 5.99
C ALA A 476 -3.70 -26.54 5.93
N VAL A 477 -2.59 -26.49 5.20
CA VAL A 477 -1.84 -25.23 5.01
C VAL A 477 -2.73 -24.19 4.31
N TRP A 478 -3.44 -24.57 3.26
CA TRP A 478 -4.31 -23.67 2.52
C TRP A 478 -5.60 -23.31 3.29
N VAL A 479 -6.14 -24.25 4.06
CA VAL A 479 -7.22 -23.97 5.02
C VAL A 479 -6.75 -22.95 6.07
N GLY A 480 -5.53 -23.09 6.60
CA GLY A 480 -4.94 -22.15 7.55
C GLY A 480 -4.75 -20.74 6.96
N LEU A 481 -4.31 -20.63 5.70
CA LEU A 481 -4.24 -19.36 4.98
C LEU A 481 -5.62 -18.75 4.75
N THR A 482 -6.61 -19.58 4.38
CA THR A 482 -8.01 -19.16 4.23
C THR A 482 -8.57 -18.66 5.56
N LEU A 483 -8.29 -19.36 6.65
CA LEU A 483 -8.67 -18.94 8.01
C LEU A 483 -8.08 -17.56 8.35
N PHE A 484 -6.77 -17.38 8.10
CA PHE A 484 -6.09 -16.11 8.35
C PHE A 484 -6.74 -14.95 7.59
N MET A 485 -7.03 -15.13 6.28
CA MET A 485 -7.66 -14.10 5.47
C MET A 485 -9.12 -13.85 5.86
N SER A 486 -9.87 -14.91 6.24
CA SER A 486 -11.24 -14.78 6.73
C SER A 486 -11.31 -14.03 8.06
N LEU A 487 -10.38 -14.29 8.97
CA LEU A 487 -10.28 -13.55 10.23
C LEU A 487 -9.95 -12.08 9.99
N ARG A 488 -9.03 -11.75 9.04
CA ARG A 488 -8.75 -10.36 8.64
C ARG A 488 -10.00 -9.66 8.15
N LEU A 489 -10.74 -10.28 7.24
CA LEU A 489 -12.00 -9.75 6.75
C LEU A 489 -13.00 -9.53 7.89
N THR A 490 -13.14 -10.51 8.79
CA THR A 490 -14.10 -10.45 9.91
C THR A 490 -13.81 -9.26 10.83
N VAL A 491 -12.55 -9.01 11.20
CA VAL A 491 -12.23 -7.86 12.06
C VAL A 491 -12.39 -6.53 11.34
N GLY A 492 -12.14 -6.47 10.01
CA GLY A 492 -12.46 -5.29 9.20
C GLY A 492 -13.96 -4.98 9.22
N ILE A 493 -14.79 -5.98 8.94
CA ILE A 493 -16.26 -5.87 9.02
C ILE A 493 -16.70 -5.49 10.44
N TRP A 494 -16.12 -6.10 11.47
CA TRP A 494 -16.45 -5.81 12.87
C TRP A 494 -16.17 -4.34 13.21
N ARG A 495 -14.99 -3.81 12.87
CA ARG A 495 -14.58 -2.43 13.19
C ARG A 495 -15.51 -1.40 12.58
N VAL A 496 -15.79 -1.52 11.28
CA VAL A 496 -16.68 -0.63 10.55
C VAL A 496 -18.15 -0.87 10.95
N GLY A 497 -18.55 -2.14 11.08
CA GLY A 497 -19.93 -2.53 11.42
C GLY A 497 -20.37 -2.17 12.83
N THR A 498 -19.44 -2.09 13.79
CA THR A 498 -19.73 -1.60 15.15
C THR A 498 -19.60 -0.08 15.25
N ALA A 499 -19.19 0.60 14.16
CA ALA A 499 -18.94 2.02 14.13
C ALA A 499 -18.08 2.47 15.33
N ALA A 500 -16.93 1.80 15.52
CA ALA A 500 -16.04 2.05 16.64
C ALA A 500 -14.80 2.86 16.21
N GLY A 501 -14.26 3.71 17.11
CA GLY A 501 -13.10 4.56 16.85
C GLY A 501 -13.37 5.57 15.74
N PRO A 502 -12.50 5.70 14.70
CA PRO A 502 -12.69 6.70 13.65
C PRO A 502 -14.02 6.58 12.89
N TRP A 503 -14.72 5.44 13.02
CA TRP A 503 -15.96 5.13 12.30
C TRP A 503 -17.24 5.50 13.08
N GLU A 504 -17.13 6.22 14.20
CA GLU A 504 -18.28 6.61 15.04
C GLU A 504 -19.35 7.40 14.27
N PHE A 505 -18.96 8.20 13.29
CA PHE A 505 -19.86 8.96 12.42
C PHE A 505 -20.88 8.06 11.68
N LEU A 506 -20.62 6.76 11.52
CA LEU A 506 -21.58 5.81 10.92
C LEU A 506 -22.77 5.48 11.85
N ARG A 507 -22.70 5.80 13.14
CA ARG A 507 -23.81 5.62 14.10
C ARG A 507 -24.87 6.70 13.97
N ASP A 508 -24.44 7.92 13.68
CA ASP A 508 -25.32 9.06 13.59
C ASP A 508 -25.88 9.12 12.16
N ASN A 509 -27.07 8.51 11.98
CA ASN A 509 -27.89 8.73 10.79
C ASN A 509 -28.53 10.14 10.80
N THR A 510 -27.95 11.11 11.49
CA THR A 510 -28.30 12.51 11.29
C THR A 510 -27.93 12.84 9.86
N GLU A 511 -28.94 13.12 9.06
CA GLU A 511 -28.82 13.82 7.79
C GLU A 511 -27.77 14.91 8.00
N PHE A 512 -26.59 14.72 7.40
CA PHE A 512 -25.62 15.77 7.27
C PHE A 512 -26.23 16.73 6.23
N ASP A 513 -27.20 17.54 6.69
CA ASP A 513 -27.67 18.69 5.94
C ASP A 513 -26.45 19.61 5.76
N GLU A 514 -26.14 19.89 4.51
CA GLU A 514 -25.19 20.93 4.15
C GLU A 514 -25.59 22.21 4.90
N PRO A 515 -24.64 22.91 5.54
CA PRO A 515 -24.94 24.26 5.98
C PRO A 515 -25.30 25.07 4.73
N ALA A 516 -26.53 25.59 4.72
CA ALA A 516 -27.10 26.41 3.68
C ALA A 516 -26.24 27.65 3.37
#